data_788dcc0639f0f5b229e3da8ffd92b0aa
#
_entry.id   788dcc0639f0f5b229e3da8ffd92b0aa
#
_cell.length_a   1.000
_cell.length_b   1.000
_cell.length_c   1.000
_cell.angle_alpha   90.00
_cell.angle_beta   90.00
_cell.angle_gamma   90.00
#
_symmetry.space_group_name_H-M   'P 1'
#
loop_
_entity.id
_entity.type
_entity.pdbx_description
1 polymer ?
#
loop_
_entity_poly.entity_id
_entity_poly.type
_entity_poly.pdbx_seq_one_letter_code
_entity_poly.pdbx_strand_id
1 'polypeptide(L)'
;MTNAGILPALMILISSSVLLILLTKWIHMNLYILKHILEKKGLLRYLEVILQNVKVYHDYCVYGHLDYAVRYCPDKNYQFIYQDYADLIEEILKTIIEDGKGIEVNTGGYKYGLGYPNPHPDILKRYLELGGEILTIGSDGHCPEHMAYDFPKLRELLTSLGFRFYTIFQNQSPEFIEL
;
A
#
# COMPACT_ATOMS: atom_id res chain seq x y z
N MET A 1 -29.01 -7.62 15.79
CA MET A 1 -27.96 -7.48 16.82
C MET A 1 -26.78 -8.30 16.34
N THR A 2 -25.95 -7.74 15.55
CA THR A 2 -24.72 -8.41 15.07
C THR A 2 -23.58 -7.45 15.30
N ASN A 3 -22.83 -7.73 16.34
CA ASN A 3 -21.52 -7.16 16.54
C ASN A 3 -20.65 -7.47 15.33
N ALA A 4 -20.58 -6.53 14.40
CA ALA A 4 -19.43 -6.43 13.54
C ALA A 4 -18.27 -6.08 14.46
N GLY A 5 -17.59 -7.09 14.96
CA GLY A 5 -16.38 -6.93 15.73
C GLY A 5 -15.41 -6.12 14.86
N ILE A 6 -15.24 -4.87 15.23
CA ILE A 6 -14.10 -4.07 14.84
C ILE A 6 -12.91 -4.85 15.40
N LEU A 7 -12.29 -5.64 14.54
CA LEU A 7 -10.98 -6.15 14.86
C LEU A 7 -10.09 -4.92 15.05
N PRO A 8 -9.50 -4.74 16.22
CA PRO A 8 -8.48 -3.73 16.36
C PRO A 8 -7.48 -4.04 15.27
N ALA A 9 -7.36 -3.11 14.35
CA ALA A 9 -6.31 -3.17 13.39
C ALA A 9 -5.03 -3.31 14.20
N LEU A 10 -4.46 -4.48 14.17
CA LEU A 10 -3.20 -4.74 14.76
C LEU A 10 -2.16 -4.02 13.91
N MET A 11 -2.04 -2.74 14.04
CA MET A 11 -1.06 -1.88 13.40
C MET A 11 0.10 -1.77 14.36
N ILE A 12 1.17 -2.48 14.10
CA ILE A 12 2.36 -2.40 14.92
C ILE A 12 3.29 -1.38 14.29
N LEU A 13 3.47 -0.34 15.05
CA LEU A 13 4.54 0.59 14.86
C LEU A 13 5.81 -0.07 15.36
N ILE A 14 6.73 -0.38 14.50
CA ILE A 14 8.04 -0.85 14.92
C ILE A 14 9.06 0.22 14.54
N SER A 15 9.73 0.75 15.55
CA SER A 15 10.90 1.65 15.57
C SER A 15 11.40 2.22 14.23
N SER A 16 11.75 3.46 14.24
CA SER A 16 12.50 4.31 13.29
C SER A 16 12.50 4.02 11.78
N SER A 17 11.95 2.94 11.34
CA SER A 17 11.61 2.65 9.94
C SER A 17 10.31 1.86 9.95
N VAL A 18 9.22 2.58 10.07
CA VAL A 18 7.95 2.00 10.44
C VAL A 18 7.13 1.67 9.24
N LEU A 19 7.13 0.43 8.95
CA LEU A 19 6.15 -0.19 8.09
C LEU A 19 4.95 -0.62 8.94
N LEU A 20 3.78 -0.25 8.49
CA LEU A 20 2.55 -0.72 9.05
C LEU A 20 2.36 -2.21 8.72
N ILE A 21 2.85 -3.08 9.56
CA ILE A 21 2.58 -4.51 9.44
C ILE A 21 1.38 -4.83 10.30
N LEU A 22 0.21 -4.78 9.67
CA LEU A 22 -0.94 -5.28 10.35
C LEU A 22 -2.09 -5.71 9.53
N LEU A 23 -1.82 -6.47 8.61
CA LEU A 23 -2.90 -7.07 7.88
C LEU A 23 -2.70 -8.57 7.67
N THR A 24 -1.63 -9.15 8.18
CA THR A 24 -1.33 -10.55 7.84
C THR A 24 -2.43 -11.52 8.28
N LYS A 25 -2.95 -11.44 9.48
CA LYS A 25 -4.06 -12.32 9.88
C LYS A 25 -5.40 -11.92 9.26
N TRP A 26 -5.64 -10.61 9.14
CA TRP A 26 -6.86 -10.10 8.52
C TRP A 26 -6.84 -10.28 7.01
N ILE A 27 -5.69 -10.09 6.36
CA ILE A 27 -5.46 -10.40 4.95
C ILE A 27 -5.65 -11.90 4.69
N HIS A 28 -5.13 -12.80 5.49
CA HIS A 28 -5.38 -14.23 5.30
C HIS A 28 -6.85 -14.61 5.41
N MET A 29 -7.57 -14.01 6.33
CA MET A 29 -9.01 -14.24 6.48
C MET A 29 -9.81 -13.59 5.35
N ASN A 30 -9.42 -12.41 4.87
CA ASN A 30 -10.07 -11.75 3.74
C ASN A 30 -9.60 -12.29 2.39
N LEU A 31 -8.42 -12.86 2.27
CA LEU A 31 -7.99 -13.64 1.09
C LEU A 31 -8.87 -14.87 0.87
N TYR A 32 -9.36 -15.50 1.93
CA TYR A 32 -10.37 -16.54 1.81
C TYR A 32 -11.68 -15.99 1.21
N ILE A 33 -12.08 -14.79 1.63
CA ILE A 33 -13.24 -14.07 1.08
C ILE A 33 -12.99 -13.63 -0.36
N LEU A 34 -11.81 -13.07 -0.67
CA LEU A 34 -11.41 -12.67 -2.02
C LEU A 34 -11.34 -13.85 -3.01
N LYS A 35 -10.96 -15.02 -2.53
CA LYS A 35 -10.95 -16.27 -3.31
C LYS A 35 -12.35 -16.72 -3.77
N HIS A 36 -13.39 -16.23 -3.10
CA HIS A 36 -14.78 -16.63 -3.35
C HIS A 36 -15.67 -15.49 -3.87
N ILE A 37 -15.13 -14.26 -3.99
CA ILE A 37 -15.83 -13.11 -4.57
C ILE A 37 -15.20 -12.80 -5.93
N LEU A 38 -16.05 -12.55 -6.94
CA LEU A 38 -15.63 -12.08 -8.26
C LEU A 38 -14.60 -10.94 -8.12
N GLU A 39 -13.50 -11.06 -8.79
CA GLU A 39 -12.24 -10.29 -8.67
C GLU A 39 -12.43 -8.78 -8.44
N LYS A 40 -13.21 -8.13 -9.28
CA LYS A 40 -13.50 -6.69 -9.19
C LYS A 40 -14.22 -6.30 -7.89
N LYS A 41 -15.19 -7.09 -7.44
CA LYS A 41 -15.93 -6.85 -6.19
C LYS A 41 -15.07 -7.09 -4.96
N GLY A 42 -14.19 -8.08 -5.01
CA GLY A 42 -13.27 -8.38 -3.90
C GLY A 42 -12.28 -7.25 -3.68
N LEU A 43 -11.70 -6.72 -4.74
CA LEU A 43 -10.77 -5.60 -4.65
C LEU A 43 -11.48 -4.31 -4.21
N LEU A 44 -12.69 -4.05 -4.72
CA LEU A 44 -13.51 -2.93 -4.25
C LEU A 44 -13.74 -3.02 -2.74
N ARG A 45 -14.15 -4.18 -2.24
CA ARG A 45 -14.38 -4.39 -0.81
C ARG A 45 -13.10 -4.22 0.02
N TYR A 46 -11.97 -4.68 -0.49
CA TYR A 46 -10.67 -4.49 0.15
C TYR A 46 -10.33 -3.01 0.30
N LEU A 47 -10.51 -2.22 -0.76
CA LEU A 47 -10.27 -0.77 -0.73
C LEU A 47 -11.25 -0.03 0.18
N GLU A 48 -12.55 -0.42 0.21
CA GLU A 48 -13.53 0.13 1.16
C GLU A 48 -13.08 -0.05 2.62
N VAL A 49 -12.50 -1.20 2.94
CA VAL A 49 -11.98 -1.45 4.28
C VAL A 49 -10.75 -0.60 4.57
N ILE A 50 -9.86 -0.41 3.59
CA ILE A 50 -8.74 0.52 3.75
C ILE A 50 -9.26 1.91 4.07
N LEU A 51 -10.23 2.41 3.30
CA LEU A 51 -10.83 3.73 3.56
C LEU A 51 -11.40 3.84 4.98
N GLN A 52 -12.12 2.82 5.44
CA GLN A 52 -12.62 2.79 6.81
C GLN A 52 -11.48 2.83 7.84
N ASN A 53 -10.40 2.09 7.60
CA ASN A 53 -9.26 2.04 8.51
C ASN A 53 -8.56 3.40 8.62
N VAL A 54 -8.23 4.04 7.49
CA VAL A 54 -7.54 5.33 7.49
C VAL A 54 -8.39 6.47 8.07
N LYS A 55 -9.73 6.36 8.01
CA LYS A 55 -10.64 7.33 8.63
C LYS A 55 -10.76 7.21 10.16
N VAL A 56 -10.43 6.07 10.74
CA VAL A 56 -10.63 5.86 12.19
C VAL A 56 -9.34 5.67 12.96
N TYR A 57 -8.25 5.35 12.29
CA TYR A 57 -6.97 5.09 12.93
C TYR A 57 -5.89 6.00 12.37
N HIS A 58 -5.32 6.84 13.21
CA HIS A 58 -4.36 7.90 12.83
C HIS A 58 -2.95 7.70 13.41
N ASP A 59 -2.74 6.66 14.24
CA ASP A 59 -1.44 6.41 14.87
C ASP A 59 -0.54 5.52 14.02
N TYR A 60 -0.17 6.02 12.83
CA TYR A 60 0.77 5.38 11.91
C TYR A 60 1.55 6.45 11.13
N CYS A 61 2.67 6.09 10.52
CA CYS A 61 3.45 6.99 9.67
C CYS A 61 3.13 6.81 8.18
N VAL A 62 3.04 5.57 7.73
CA VAL A 62 2.74 5.24 6.32
C VAL A 62 1.77 4.07 6.21
N TYR A 63 0.98 4.05 5.14
CA TYR A 63 0.15 2.91 4.78
C TYR A 63 0.92 2.01 3.80
N GLY A 64 1.11 0.73 4.16
CA GLY A 64 1.90 -0.22 3.38
C GLY A 64 1.14 -0.76 2.15
N HIS A 65 1.85 -0.96 1.03
CA HIS A 65 1.43 -1.69 -0.18
C HIS A 65 -0.09 -1.69 -0.45
N LEU A 66 -0.65 -0.51 -0.67
CA LEU A 66 -2.09 -0.19 -0.64
C LEU A 66 -2.98 -1.12 -1.49
N ASP A 67 -2.50 -1.60 -2.63
CA ASP A 67 -3.22 -2.50 -3.54
C ASP A 67 -2.78 -3.98 -3.43
N TYR A 68 -2.14 -4.35 -2.33
CA TYR A 68 -1.55 -5.69 -2.11
C TYR A 68 -2.47 -6.86 -2.46
N ALA A 69 -3.79 -6.70 -2.33
CA ALA A 69 -4.77 -7.72 -2.64
C ALA A 69 -4.75 -8.17 -4.12
N VAL A 70 -4.27 -7.31 -5.03
CA VAL A 70 -4.21 -7.61 -6.48
C VAL A 70 -3.43 -8.90 -6.78
N ARG A 71 -2.34 -9.15 -6.04
CA ARG A 71 -1.50 -10.36 -6.23
C ARG A 71 -2.23 -11.68 -5.98
N TYR A 72 -3.36 -11.63 -5.27
CA TYR A 72 -4.17 -12.81 -4.91
C TYR A 72 -5.39 -12.98 -5.80
N CYS A 73 -5.56 -12.17 -6.83
CA CYS A 73 -6.65 -12.36 -7.78
C CYS A 73 -6.60 -13.79 -8.35
N PRO A 74 -7.73 -14.50 -8.37
CA PRO A 74 -7.79 -15.88 -8.89
C PRO A 74 -7.39 -15.98 -10.37
N ASP A 75 -7.82 -15.00 -11.18
CA ASP A 75 -7.37 -14.89 -12.56
C ASP A 75 -5.96 -14.31 -12.59
N LYS A 76 -5.00 -15.12 -13.03
CA LYS A 76 -3.61 -14.69 -13.16
C LYS A 76 -3.36 -13.72 -14.31
N ASN A 77 -4.34 -13.56 -15.20
CA ASN A 77 -4.32 -12.56 -16.26
C ASN A 77 -5.05 -11.27 -15.87
N TYR A 78 -5.55 -11.17 -14.64
CA TYR A 78 -6.20 -9.97 -14.16
C TYR A 78 -5.24 -8.80 -14.23
N GLN A 79 -5.66 -7.76 -14.95
CA GLN A 79 -4.94 -6.50 -14.99
C GLN A 79 -5.66 -5.48 -14.11
N PHE A 80 -4.92 -4.89 -13.20
CA PHE A 80 -5.44 -3.79 -12.41
C PHE A 80 -5.69 -2.59 -13.31
N ILE A 81 -6.92 -2.06 -13.27
CA ILE A 81 -7.32 -0.85 -14.00
C ILE A 81 -7.68 0.21 -12.96
N TYR A 82 -6.83 1.23 -12.84
CA TYR A 82 -7.01 2.32 -11.88
C TYR A 82 -8.40 2.95 -11.94
N GLN A 83 -8.90 3.23 -13.15
CA GLN A 83 -10.19 3.89 -13.39
C GLN A 83 -11.38 3.15 -12.79
N ASP A 84 -11.29 1.85 -12.62
CA ASP A 84 -12.36 1.04 -12.01
C ASP A 84 -12.55 1.35 -10.51
N TYR A 85 -11.55 1.97 -9.87
CA TYR A 85 -11.49 2.23 -8.44
C TYR A 85 -11.08 3.67 -8.11
N ALA A 86 -10.99 4.54 -9.12
CA ALA A 86 -10.39 5.87 -9.00
C ALA A 86 -10.97 6.71 -7.85
N ASP A 87 -12.29 6.81 -7.76
CA ASP A 87 -12.96 7.63 -6.73
C ASP A 87 -12.59 7.16 -5.31
N LEU A 88 -12.60 5.84 -5.10
CA LEU A 88 -12.30 5.25 -3.80
C LEU A 88 -10.82 5.38 -3.45
N ILE A 89 -9.93 5.15 -4.42
CA ILE A 89 -8.49 5.33 -4.24
C ILE A 89 -8.17 6.78 -3.95
N GLU A 90 -8.78 7.72 -4.68
CA GLU A 90 -8.57 9.14 -4.41
C GLU A 90 -9.02 9.55 -3.00
N GLU A 91 -10.14 9.05 -2.53
CA GLU A 91 -10.62 9.32 -1.18
C GLU A 91 -9.64 8.77 -0.12
N ILE A 92 -9.12 7.55 -0.33
CA ILE A 92 -8.08 6.97 0.54
C ILE A 92 -6.83 7.85 0.56
N LEU A 93 -6.32 8.21 -0.62
CA LEU A 93 -5.08 8.98 -0.75
C LEU A 93 -5.23 10.38 -0.12
N LYS A 94 -6.35 11.07 -0.37
CA LYS A 94 -6.65 12.36 0.24
C LYS A 94 -6.69 12.26 1.76
N THR A 95 -7.38 11.26 2.31
CA THR A 95 -7.45 11.03 3.76
C THR A 95 -6.05 10.84 4.36
N ILE A 96 -5.20 10.02 3.72
CA ILE A 96 -3.82 9.78 4.17
C ILE A 96 -3.00 11.07 4.14
N ILE A 97 -3.11 11.86 3.07
CA ILE A 97 -2.36 13.12 2.89
C ILE A 97 -2.83 14.17 3.90
N GLU A 98 -4.13 14.34 4.06
CA GLU A 98 -4.73 15.31 5.01
C GLU A 98 -4.33 15.00 6.47
N ASP A 99 -4.15 13.73 6.81
CA ASP A 99 -3.64 13.31 8.12
C ASP A 99 -2.12 13.52 8.29
N GLY A 100 -1.43 14.05 7.28
CA GLY A 100 0.03 14.19 7.29
C GLY A 100 0.77 12.84 7.26
N LYS A 101 0.14 11.81 6.73
CA LYS A 101 0.69 10.46 6.59
C LYS A 101 1.16 10.19 5.17
N GLY A 102 1.87 9.07 5.00
CA GLY A 102 2.37 8.66 3.71
C GLY A 102 1.91 7.28 3.27
N ILE A 103 2.47 6.86 2.15
CA ILE A 103 2.31 5.49 1.65
C ILE A 103 3.66 4.82 1.50
N GLU A 104 3.64 3.50 1.47
CA GLU A 104 4.81 2.71 1.06
C GLU A 104 4.69 2.30 -0.40
N VAL A 105 5.79 2.38 -1.14
CA VAL A 105 5.97 1.65 -2.38
C VAL A 105 6.81 0.40 -2.15
N ASN A 106 6.31 -0.77 -2.58
CA ASN A 106 6.88 -2.07 -2.25
C ASN A 106 7.20 -2.87 -3.50
N THR A 107 8.44 -3.30 -3.63
CA THR A 107 8.92 -4.09 -4.78
C THR A 107 8.46 -5.55 -4.78
N GLY A 108 7.77 -5.99 -3.74
CA GLY A 108 7.15 -7.31 -3.68
C GLY A 108 6.27 -7.62 -4.90
N GLY A 109 5.62 -6.62 -5.48
CA GLY A 109 4.85 -6.77 -6.71
C GLY A 109 5.65 -7.34 -7.87
N TYR A 110 6.88 -6.88 -8.07
CA TYR A 110 7.78 -7.46 -9.09
C TYR A 110 8.11 -8.93 -8.78
N LYS A 111 8.48 -9.20 -7.53
CA LYS A 111 8.85 -10.55 -7.07
C LYS A 111 7.72 -11.56 -7.24
N TYR A 112 6.49 -11.13 -7.06
CA TYR A 112 5.31 -11.99 -7.18
C TYR A 112 4.67 -11.98 -8.59
N GLY A 113 5.33 -11.37 -9.57
CA GLY A 113 4.98 -11.49 -10.98
C GLY A 113 3.91 -10.53 -11.47
N LEU A 114 3.62 -9.45 -10.73
CA LEU A 114 2.70 -8.40 -11.20
C LEU A 114 3.31 -7.55 -12.32
N GLY A 115 4.63 -7.52 -12.44
CA GLY A 115 5.34 -6.66 -13.39
C GLY A 115 5.52 -5.20 -12.94
N TYR A 116 4.93 -4.82 -11.82
CA TYR A 116 4.99 -3.49 -11.20
C TYR A 116 5.05 -3.61 -9.66
N PRO A 117 5.42 -2.52 -8.93
CA PRO A 117 5.41 -2.52 -7.47
C PRO A 117 3.98 -2.41 -6.92
N ASN A 118 3.82 -2.60 -5.60
CA ASN A 118 2.61 -2.20 -4.87
C ASN A 118 2.85 -0.87 -4.15
N PRO A 119 1.99 0.16 -4.33
CA PRO A 119 0.85 0.17 -5.24
C PRO A 119 1.23 0.35 -6.73
N HIS A 120 0.24 0.10 -7.59
CA HIS A 120 0.35 0.27 -9.03
C HIS A 120 0.85 1.67 -9.41
N PRO A 121 1.65 1.82 -10.50
CA PRO A 121 2.19 3.12 -10.92
C PRO A 121 1.16 4.25 -11.06
N ASP A 122 -0.06 3.95 -11.51
CA ASP A 122 -1.13 4.95 -11.62
C ASP A 122 -1.57 5.48 -10.25
N ILE A 123 -1.55 4.64 -9.21
CA ILE A 123 -1.84 5.07 -7.83
C ILE A 123 -0.71 5.96 -7.32
N LEU A 124 0.54 5.60 -7.56
CA LEU A 124 1.71 6.40 -7.19
C LEU A 124 1.69 7.77 -7.86
N LYS A 125 1.41 7.79 -9.18
CA LYS A 125 1.27 9.02 -9.93
C LYS A 125 0.17 9.90 -9.34
N ARG A 126 -0.99 9.32 -9.06
CA ARG A 126 -2.11 10.08 -8.49
C ARG A 126 -1.81 10.59 -7.10
N TYR A 127 -1.10 9.82 -6.27
CA TYR A 127 -0.63 10.26 -4.96
C TYR A 127 0.22 11.53 -5.06
N LEU A 128 1.19 11.55 -5.98
CA LEU A 128 2.03 12.72 -6.23
C LEU A 128 1.20 13.92 -6.73
N GLU A 129 0.27 13.71 -7.67
CA GLU A 129 -0.62 14.75 -8.20
C GLU A 129 -1.52 15.38 -7.12
N LEU A 130 -1.91 14.60 -6.11
CA LEU A 130 -2.69 15.06 -4.97
C LEU A 130 -1.84 15.78 -3.89
N GLY A 131 -0.52 15.90 -4.10
CA GLY A 131 0.40 16.57 -3.17
C GLY A 131 0.97 15.63 -2.11
N GLY A 132 0.92 14.32 -2.31
CA GLY A 132 1.55 13.35 -1.41
C GLY A 132 3.08 13.42 -1.51
N GLU A 133 3.75 13.61 -0.36
CA GLU A 133 5.20 13.78 -0.28
C GLU A 133 5.89 12.62 0.46
N ILE A 134 5.22 12.01 1.44
CA ILE A 134 5.79 10.97 2.29
C ILE A 134 5.66 9.61 1.59
N LEU A 135 6.77 9.13 1.02
CA LEU A 135 6.83 7.85 0.30
C LEU A 135 7.99 7.01 0.83
N THR A 136 7.71 5.91 1.51
CA THR A 136 8.74 4.95 1.93
C THR A 136 8.92 3.85 0.89
N ILE A 137 10.08 3.20 0.90
CA ILE A 137 10.41 2.10 -0.01
C ILE A 137 10.54 0.80 0.79
N GLY A 138 9.87 -0.26 0.34
CA GLY A 138 9.93 -1.59 0.92
C GLY A 138 10.15 -2.69 -0.13
N SER A 139 10.55 -3.89 0.34
CA SER A 139 10.71 -5.07 -0.53
C SER A 139 9.93 -6.30 -0.07
N ASP A 140 9.17 -6.20 1.03
CA ASP A 140 8.46 -7.33 1.63
C ASP A 140 9.37 -8.57 1.78
N GLY A 141 10.60 -8.32 2.28
CA GLY A 141 11.66 -9.31 2.37
C GLY A 141 11.43 -10.26 3.54
N HIS A 142 11.24 -11.55 3.26
CA HIS A 142 11.11 -12.62 4.24
C HIS A 142 12.35 -13.54 4.28
N CYS A 143 13.34 -13.29 3.45
CA CYS A 143 14.64 -13.95 3.41
C CYS A 143 15.71 -12.98 2.89
N PRO A 144 17.01 -13.25 3.11
CA PRO A 144 18.08 -12.32 2.73
C PRO A 144 18.07 -11.93 1.25
N GLU A 145 17.72 -12.84 0.36
CA GLU A 145 17.68 -12.64 -1.09
C GLU A 145 16.59 -11.64 -1.52
N HIS A 146 15.62 -11.38 -0.64
CA HIS A 146 14.53 -10.44 -0.88
C HIS A 146 14.82 -9.04 -0.35
N MET A 147 15.93 -8.83 0.34
CA MET A 147 16.30 -7.52 0.86
C MET A 147 16.66 -6.58 -0.31
N ALA A 148 16.02 -5.40 -0.33
CA ALA A 148 16.19 -4.39 -1.38
C ALA A 148 15.96 -4.95 -2.81
N TYR A 149 15.09 -5.94 -2.95
CA TYR A 149 14.78 -6.58 -4.24
C TYR A 149 14.33 -5.55 -5.26
N ASP A 150 14.98 -5.51 -6.44
CA ASP A 150 14.66 -4.60 -7.56
C ASP A 150 14.58 -3.08 -7.21
N PHE A 151 15.26 -2.60 -6.16
CA PHE A 151 15.29 -1.18 -5.82
C PHE A 151 15.82 -0.29 -6.96
N PRO A 152 16.84 -0.68 -7.75
CA PRO A 152 17.27 0.11 -8.91
C PRO A 152 16.12 0.33 -9.92
N LYS A 153 15.35 -0.71 -10.24
CA LYS A 153 14.19 -0.64 -11.13
C LYS A 153 13.09 0.25 -10.55
N LEU A 154 12.87 0.17 -9.23
CA LEU A 154 11.91 1.04 -8.57
C LEU A 154 12.34 2.50 -8.64
N ARG A 155 13.63 2.80 -8.44
CA ARG A 155 14.17 4.17 -8.56
C ARG A 155 13.90 4.77 -9.94
N GLU A 156 14.16 4.00 -11.00
CA GLU A 156 13.87 4.42 -12.37
C GLU A 156 12.38 4.75 -12.56
N LEU A 157 11.50 3.89 -12.07
CA LEU A 157 10.05 4.11 -12.12
C LEU A 157 9.67 5.40 -11.37
N LEU A 158 10.07 5.54 -10.10
CA LEU A 158 9.71 6.71 -9.28
C LEU A 158 10.19 8.02 -9.91
N THR A 159 11.41 8.05 -10.42
CA THR A 159 11.96 9.21 -11.15
C THR A 159 11.12 9.51 -12.40
N SER A 160 10.71 8.49 -13.15
CA SER A 160 9.88 8.66 -14.35
C SER A 160 8.47 9.20 -14.03
N LEU A 161 7.93 8.90 -12.84
CA LEU A 161 6.66 9.42 -12.34
C LEU A 161 6.77 10.85 -11.78
N GLY A 162 7.99 11.36 -11.57
CA GLY A 162 8.25 12.71 -11.08
C GLY A 162 8.58 12.80 -9.59
N PHE A 163 8.74 11.67 -8.89
CA PHE A 163 9.24 11.69 -7.52
C PHE A 163 10.72 12.12 -7.51
N ARG A 164 11.08 12.94 -6.54
CA ARG A 164 12.47 13.40 -6.34
C ARG A 164 13.09 12.82 -5.08
N PHE A 165 12.26 12.43 -4.12
CA PHE A 165 12.67 11.97 -2.80
C PHE A 165 11.89 10.72 -2.41
N TYR A 166 12.50 9.91 -1.56
CA TYR A 166 11.80 8.94 -0.73
C TYR A 166 12.00 9.31 0.75
N THR A 167 11.22 8.71 1.63
CA THR A 167 11.19 9.06 3.04
C THR A 167 11.73 7.93 3.90
N ILE A 168 12.56 8.27 4.88
CA ILE A 168 12.87 7.42 6.02
C ILE A 168 12.33 8.09 7.29
N PHE A 169 12.11 7.32 8.35
CA PHE A 169 11.66 7.88 9.61
C PHE A 169 12.72 7.70 10.70
N GLN A 170 13.05 8.81 11.39
CA GLN A 170 13.83 8.81 12.61
C GLN A 170 13.00 9.36 13.75
N ASN A 171 12.79 8.58 14.80
CA ASN A 171 11.94 8.97 15.93
C ASN A 171 10.55 9.48 15.50
N GLN A 172 9.92 8.81 14.54
CA GLN A 172 8.63 9.16 13.94
C GLN A 172 8.64 10.47 13.13
N SER A 173 9.78 11.09 12.93
CA SER A 173 9.93 12.27 12.09
C SER A 173 10.38 11.86 10.69
N PRO A 174 9.72 12.35 9.63
CA PRO A 174 10.10 12.05 8.26
C PRO A 174 11.38 12.79 7.86
N GLU A 175 12.30 12.10 7.21
CA GLU A 175 13.47 12.65 6.56
C GLU A 175 13.42 12.29 5.07
N PHE A 176 13.61 13.28 4.21
CA PHE A 176 13.53 13.13 2.78
C PHE A 176 14.92 12.90 2.18
N ILE A 177 15.07 11.79 1.48
CA ILE A 177 16.32 11.36 0.84
C ILE A 177 16.14 11.43 -0.67
N GLU A 178 17.11 12.02 -1.38
CA GLU A 178 17.07 12.13 -2.85
C GLU A 178 17.16 10.74 -3.51
N LEU A 179 16.33 10.54 -4.55
CA LEU A 179 16.27 9.29 -5.32
C LEU A 179 17.51 9.06 -6.18
#